data_020f779ddb674c31b65da009e8f01a92
#
_entry.id   020f779ddb674c31b65da009e8f01a92
#
_cell.length_a   1.000
_cell.length_b   1.000
_cell.length_c   1.000
_cell.angle_alpha   90.00
_cell.angle_beta   90.00
_cell.angle_gamma   90.00
#
_symmetry.space_group_name_H-M   'P 1'
#
loop_
_entity.id
_entity.type
_entity.pdbx_description
1 polymer ?
#
loop_
_entity_poly.entity_id
_entity_poly.type
_entity_poly.pdbx_seq_one_letter_code
_entity_poly.pdbx_strand_id
1 'polypeptide(L)'
;MKTYEYIWLDGYQPEPSMRSKVKATRDETPPEWSFDGSSTQQAEGGSSDCLLIPVQTYENPNGHDLVMTQVQAADHTTHPSNFRAAAAEVVTDEWWFGFEQEYFFTDPETGEPLGWENGEPGPQGPYYCAVGAGNVSGREVSDAHLLACLDLGIELTGTNAEVAIGQWEY
;
A
#
# COMPACT_ATOMS: atom_id res chain seq x y z
N MET A 1 -22.85 -12.02 5.04
CA MET A 1 -21.82 -12.10 3.99
C MET A 1 -20.68 -11.22 4.41
N LYS A 2 -19.46 -11.67 4.25
CA LYS A 2 -18.25 -10.87 4.43
C LYS A 2 -17.79 -10.29 3.10
N THR A 3 -17.04 -9.22 3.16
CA THR A 3 -16.45 -8.59 2.00
C THR A 3 -14.95 -8.42 2.24
N TYR A 4 -14.14 -8.88 1.27
CA TYR A 4 -12.70 -8.90 1.33
C TYR A 4 -12.12 -8.11 0.16
N GLU A 5 -11.27 -7.13 0.44
CA GLU A 5 -10.49 -6.42 -0.58
C GLU A 5 -9.13 -7.08 -0.73
N TYR A 6 -8.94 -7.79 -1.83
CA TYR A 6 -7.69 -8.47 -2.18
C TYR A 6 -6.73 -7.48 -2.81
N ILE A 7 -5.56 -7.35 -2.23
CA ILE A 7 -4.51 -6.40 -2.64
C ILE A 7 -3.29 -7.18 -3.11
N TRP A 8 -2.78 -6.84 -4.31
CA TRP A 8 -1.57 -7.43 -4.88
C TRP A 8 -0.73 -6.40 -5.63
N LEU A 9 0.52 -6.77 -5.96
CA LEU A 9 1.40 -6.01 -6.83
C LEU A 9 1.30 -6.55 -8.26
N ASP A 10 1.17 -5.66 -9.24
CA ASP A 10 1.11 -6.02 -10.66
C ASP A 10 2.50 -6.38 -11.24
N GLY A 11 2.58 -6.63 -12.55
CA GLY A 11 3.82 -6.99 -13.25
C GLY A 11 4.50 -5.84 -13.98
N TYR A 12 4.06 -4.61 -13.79
CA TYR A 12 4.67 -3.46 -14.45
C TYR A 12 6.09 -3.21 -13.97
N GLN A 13 6.94 -2.72 -14.87
CA GLN A 13 8.35 -2.43 -14.64
C GLN A 13 8.63 -0.95 -14.94
N PRO A 14 9.59 -0.31 -14.28
CA PRO A 14 10.51 -0.86 -13.26
C PRO A 14 9.89 -1.04 -11.87
N GLU A 15 8.76 -0.40 -11.60
CA GLU A 15 8.08 -0.41 -10.31
C GLU A 15 6.67 -0.96 -10.44
N PRO A 16 6.33 -2.02 -9.70
CA PRO A 16 4.98 -2.54 -9.68
C PRO A 16 4.03 -1.60 -8.93
N SER A 17 2.78 -1.55 -9.40
CA SER A 17 1.71 -0.81 -8.73
C SER A 17 0.81 -1.75 -7.93
N MET A 18 0.25 -1.24 -6.84
CA MET A 18 -0.78 -1.96 -6.10
C MET A 18 -2.09 -2.00 -6.90
N ARG A 19 -2.72 -3.16 -6.88
CA ARG A 19 -4.05 -3.42 -7.43
C ARG A 19 -4.95 -3.94 -6.34
N SER A 20 -6.23 -3.71 -6.45
CA SER A 20 -7.21 -4.34 -5.58
C SER A 20 -8.49 -4.72 -6.30
N LYS A 21 -9.21 -5.67 -5.72
CA LYS A 21 -10.58 -6.06 -6.11
C LYS A 21 -11.32 -6.63 -4.92
N VAL A 22 -12.62 -6.43 -4.86
CA VAL A 22 -13.45 -6.83 -3.72
C VAL A 22 -14.25 -8.07 -4.03
N LYS A 23 -14.19 -9.06 -3.13
CA LYS A 23 -15.02 -10.28 -3.15
C LYS A 23 -16.05 -10.22 -2.05
N ALA A 24 -17.30 -10.54 -2.39
CA ALA A 24 -18.35 -10.84 -1.40
C ALA A 24 -18.55 -12.35 -1.32
N THR A 25 -18.48 -12.93 -0.12
CA THR A 25 -18.59 -14.37 0.09
C THR A 25 -19.32 -14.69 1.40
N ARG A 26 -19.67 -15.96 1.58
CA ARG A 26 -20.16 -16.51 2.85
C ARG A 26 -19.06 -17.17 3.67
N ASP A 27 -17.86 -17.26 3.11
CA ASP A 27 -16.72 -17.84 3.80
C ASP A 27 -16.29 -16.91 4.93
N GLU A 28 -15.94 -17.50 6.06
CA GLU A 28 -15.49 -16.75 7.24
C GLU A 28 -14.04 -16.26 7.13
N THR A 29 -13.26 -16.87 6.23
CA THR A 29 -11.88 -16.48 5.89
C THR A 29 -11.79 -16.21 4.39
N PRO A 30 -10.87 -15.31 3.94
CA PRO A 30 -10.73 -15.02 2.53
C PRO A 30 -10.26 -16.26 1.76
N PRO A 31 -11.07 -16.78 0.81
CA PRO A 31 -10.65 -17.89 -0.03
C PRO A 31 -9.64 -17.43 -1.09
N GLU A 32 -8.92 -18.37 -1.69
CA GLU A 32 -8.20 -18.13 -2.93
C GLU A 32 -9.12 -17.51 -3.99
N TRP A 33 -8.57 -16.62 -4.82
CA TRP A 33 -9.30 -16.00 -5.91
C TRP A 33 -8.43 -15.85 -7.15
N SER A 34 -9.02 -15.47 -8.28
CA SER A 34 -8.32 -15.28 -9.56
C SER A 34 -8.52 -13.87 -10.11
N PHE A 35 -7.64 -13.47 -11.01
CA PHE A 35 -7.74 -12.24 -11.77
C PHE A 35 -7.16 -12.42 -13.18
N ASP A 36 -7.49 -11.51 -14.08
CA ASP A 36 -6.94 -11.47 -15.44
C ASP A 36 -5.54 -10.82 -15.42
N GLY A 37 -4.51 -11.66 -15.43
CA GLY A 37 -3.11 -11.24 -15.43
C GLY A 37 -2.69 -10.49 -16.70
N SER A 38 -3.43 -10.63 -17.81
CA SER A 38 -3.13 -9.89 -19.04
C SER A 38 -3.36 -8.38 -18.87
N SER A 39 -4.29 -8.00 -17.99
CA SER A 39 -4.58 -6.61 -17.66
C SER A 39 -3.57 -5.97 -16.71
N THR A 40 -2.66 -6.76 -16.15
CA THR A 40 -1.68 -6.34 -15.13
C THR A 40 -0.24 -6.69 -15.51
N GLN A 41 0.00 -7.06 -16.77
CA GLN A 41 1.30 -7.53 -17.29
C GLN A 41 1.88 -8.75 -16.55
N GLN A 42 1.01 -9.64 -16.10
CA GLN A 42 1.38 -10.86 -15.38
C GLN A 42 1.05 -12.14 -16.17
N ALA A 43 0.35 -12.05 -17.31
CA ALA A 43 0.08 -13.16 -18.18
C ALA A 43 -0.12 -12.72 -19.65
N GLU A 44 -0.08 -13.67 -20.56
CA GLU A 44 -0.43 -13.46 -21.97
C GLU A 44 -1.93 -13.71 -22.19
N GLY A 45 -2.55 -12.98 -23.15
CA GLY A 45 -4.00 -13.00 -23.37
C GLY A 45 -4.63 -14.37 -23.70
N GLY A 46 -3.83 -15.35 -24.11
CA GLY A 46 -4.31 -16.71 -24.41
C GLY A 46 -4.40 -17.66 -23.19
N SER A 47 -3.76 -17.30 -22.06
CA SER A 47 -3.80 -18.01 -20.78
C SER A 47 -3.59 -16.98 -19.66
N SER A 48 -4.64 -16.22 -19.40
CA SER A 48 -4.51 -14.97 -18.61
C SER A 48 -4.83 -15.09 -17.13
N ASP A 49 -5.32 -16.23 -16.67
CA ASP A 49 -5.68 -16.41 -15.27
C ASP A 49 -4.44 -16.48 -14.37
N CYS A 50 -4.40 -15.59 -13.37
CA CYS A 50 -3.49 -15.66 -12.24
C CYS A 50 -4.29 -15.81 -10.95
N LEU A 51 -3.64 -16.34 -9.91
CA LEU A 51 -4.25 -16.61 -8.62
C LEU A 51 -3.77 -15.60 -7.57
N LEU A 52 -4.71 -15.20 -6.71
CA LEU A 52 -4.47 -14.40 -5.51
C LEU A 52 -4.54 -15.31 -4.30
N ILE A 53 -3.40 -15.55 -3.69
CA ILE A 53 -3.29 -16.40 -2.49
C ILE A 53 -3.20 -15.49 -1.26
N PRO A 54 -4.19 -15.54 -0.35
CA PRO A 54 -4.15 -14.76 0.89
C PRO A 54 -2.92 -15.07 1.74
N VAL A 55 -2.26 -14.03 2.24
CA VAL A 55 -1.09 -14.16 3.14
C VAL A 55 -1.30 -13.47 4.48
N GLN A 56 -2.09 -12.39 4.50
CA GLN A 56 -2.44 -11.66 5.72
C GLN A 56 -3.81 -11.00 5.55
N THR A 57 -4.60 -11.00 6.61
CA THR A 57 -5.91 -10.33 6.64
C THR A 57 -5.94 -9.34 7.80
N TYR A 58 -6.47 -8.15 7.52
CA TYR A 58 -6.73 -7.11 8.50
C TYR A 58 -8.23 -6.86 8.56
N GLU A 59 -8.82 -7.04 9.73
CA GLU A 59 -10.24 -6.72 9.94
C GLU A 59 -10.42 -5.20 9.89
N ASN A 60 -11.32 -4.75 9.01
CA ASN A 60 -11.57 -3.32 8.83
C ASN A 60 -12.96 -2.94 9.36
N PRO A 61 -13.05 -2.27 10.51
CA PRO A 61 -14.33 -1.87 11.08
C PRO A 61 -15.08 -0.83 10.24
N ASN A 62 -14.40 -0.18 9.31
CA ASN A 62 -14.93 0.92 8.51
C ASN A 62 -15.17 0.56 7.03
N GLY A 63 -14.92 -0.69 6.62
CA GLY A 63 -15.02 -1.07 5.22
C GLY A 63 -14.92 -2.57 4.97
N HIS A 64 -14.25 -2.92 3.88
CA HIS A 64 -13.93 -4.31 3.56
C HIS A 64 -12.72 -4.75 4.35
N ASP A 65 -12.68 -6.00 4.84
CA ASP A 65 -11.47 -6.58 5.40
C ASP A 65 -10.38 -6.58 4.33
N LEU A 66 -9.18 -6.09 4.67
CA LEU A 66 -8.06 -6.01 3.73
C LEU A 66 -7.31 -7.33 3.71
N VAL A 67 -7.05 -7.85 2.52
CA VAL A 67 -6.36 -9.13 2.32
C VAL A 67 -5.12 -8.90 1.46
N MET A 68 -3.96 -8.92 2.11
CA MET A 68 -2.69 -8.93 1.39
C MET A 68 -2.50 -10.29 0.74
N THR A 69 -2.17 -10.30 -0.55
CA THR A 69 -2.05 -11.52 -1.33
C THR A 69 -0.72 -11.61 -2.05
N GLN A 70 -0.35 -12.84 -2.40
CA GLN A 70 0.73 -13.12 -3.33
C GLN A 70 0.18 -13.74 -4.61
N VAL A 71 0.89 -13.54 -5.72
CA VAL A 71 0.46 -14.00 -7.03
C VAL A 71 1.07 -15.37 -7.35
N GLN A 72 0.23 -16.27 -7.82
CA GLN A 72 0.64 -17.55 -8.45
C GLN A 72 0.08 -17.66 -9.86
N ALA A 73 0.72 -18.48 -10.68
CA ALA A 73 0.16 -18.90 -11.96
C ALA A 73 -1.06 -19.83 -11.77
N ALA A 74 -1.84 -20.05 -12.81
CA ALA A 74 -3.05 -20.89 -12.75
C ALA A 74 -2.80 -22.34 -12.31
N ASP A 75 -1.58 -22.83 -12.46
CA ASP A 75 -1.12 -24.16 -12.01
C ASP A 75 -0.54 -24.16 -10.58
N HIS A 76 -0.72 -23.08 -9.83
CA HIS A 76 -0.18 -22.85 -8.49
C HIS A 76 1.34 -22.76 -8.40
N THR A 77 2.05 -22.64 -9.50
CA THR A 77 3.48 -22.29 -9.44
C THR A 77 3.67 -20.82 -9.08
N THR A 78 4.79 -20.52 -8.43
CA THR A 78 5.13 -19.14 -8.07
C THR A 78 5.23 -18.27 -9.33
N HIS A 79 4.46 -17.17 -9.37
CA HIS A 79 4.54 -16.24 -10.49
C HIS A 79 5.86 -15.44 -10.45
N PRO A 80 6.52 -15.14 -11.59
CA PRO A 80 7.78 -14.37 -11.62
C PRO A 80 7.70 -12.98 -10.93
N SER A 81 6.53 -12.34 -10.90
CA SER A 81 6.30 -11.07 -10.20
C SER A 81 6.09 -11.23 -8.69
N ASN A 82 6.13 -12.44 -8.15
CA ASN A 82 5.92 -12.70 -6.73
C ASN A 82 7.23 -12.56 -5.96
N PHE A 83 7.66 -11.32 -5.71
CA PHE A 83 8.87 -11.03 -4.93
C PHE A 83 8.77 -11.47 -3.47
N ARG A 84 7.53 -11.57 -2.91
CA ARG A 84 7.32 -12.08 -1.57
C ARG A 84 7.79 -13.53 -1.43
N ALA A 85 7.49 -14.37 -2.41
CA ALA A 85 7.95 -15.77 -2.40
C ALA A 85 9.48 -15.85 -2.45
N ALA A 86 10.14 -15.03 -3.28
CA ALA A 86 11.59 -14.97 -3.36
C ALA A 86 12.21 -14.47 -2.03
N ALA A 87 11.61 -13.45 -1.41
CA ALA A 87 12.04 -12.98 -0.09
C ALA A 87 11.90 -14.06 0.99
N ALA A 88 10.82 -14.81 0.99
CA ALA A 88 10.56 -15.87 1.97
C ALA A 88 11.60 -17.02 1.92
N GLU A 89 12.30 -17.21 0.81
CA GLU A 89 13.38 -18.20 0.68
C GLU A 89 14.67 -17.80 1.41
N VAL A 90 14.88 -16.50 1.63
CA VAL A 90 16.14 -15.97 2.17
C VAL A 90 15.99 -15.27 3.52
N VAL A 91 14.80 -14.79 3.85
CA VAL A 91 14.53 -14.12 5.13
C VAL A 91 14.34 -15.17 6.23
N THR A 92 15.06 -15.00 7.34
CA THR A 92 14.97 -15.83 8.55
C THR A 92 14.61 -14.95 9.75
N ASP A 93 14.32 -15.56 10.90
CA ASP A 93 14.03 -14.86 12.15
C ASP A 93 15.19 -13.99 12.67
N GLU A 94 16.39 -14.12 12.07
CA GLU A 94 17.55 -13.30 12.42
C GLU A 94 17.55 -11.92 11.73
N TRP A 95 16.70 -11.73 10.73
CA TRP A 95 16.60 -10.47 9.99
C TRP A 95 15.72 -9.47 10.73
N TRP A 96 16.23 -8.27 10.86
CA TRP A 96 15.47 -7.13 11.39
C TRP A 96 15.22 -6.15 10.27
N PHE A 97 13.99 -5.70 10.14
CA PHE A 97 13.57 -4.70 9.17
C PHE A 97 12.97 -3.51 9.90
N GLY A 98 13.32 -2.31 9.46
CA GLY A 98 12.67 -1.07 9.83
C GLY A 98 12.30 -0.33 8.56
N PHE A 99 11.13 0.25 8.51
CA PHE A 99 10.66 1.06 7.40
C PHE A 99 10.32 2.45 7.92
N GLU A 100 10.80 3.46 7.20
CA GLU A 100 10.44 4.85 7.36
C GLU A 100 9.76 5.26 6.06
N GLN A 101 8.42 5.20 6.04
CA GLN A 101 7.69 5.51 4.83
C GLN A 101 7.46 7.01 4.73
N GLU A 102 8.22 7.66 3.86
CA GLU A 102 8.08 9.07 3.54
C GLU A 102 7.24 9.27 2.28
N TYR A 103 6.43 10.33 2.27
CA TYR A 103 5.55 10.64 1.17
C TYR A 103 5.18 12.13 1.14
N PHE A 104 4.76 12.61 -0.03
CA PHE A 104 4.18 13.93 -0.20
C PHE A 104 2.67 13.83 -0.40
N PHE A 105 1.93 14.70 0.27
CA PHE A 105 0.58 15.00 -0.18
C PHE A 105 0.63 15.91 -1.40
N THR A 106 -0.20 15.62 -2.37
CA THR A 106 -0.32 16.42 -3.59
C THR A 106 -1.70 17.06 -3.68
N ASP A 107 -1.76 18.24 -4.24
CA ASP A 107 -3.03 18.86 -4.62
C ASP A 107 -3.62 18.09 -5.81
N PRO A 108 -4.87 17.59 -5.72
CA PRO A 108 -5.46 16.76 -6.76
C PRO A 108 -5.77 17.51 -8.07
N GLU A 109 -5.83 18.83 -8.05
CA GLU A 109 -6.10 19.64 -9.25
C GLU A 109 -4.81 19.96 -10.01
N THR A 110 -3.73 20.21 -9.31
CA THR A 110 -2.45 20.62 -9.91
C THR A 110 -1.43 19.49 -9.99
N GLY A 111 -1.51 18.48 -9.10
CA GLY A 111 -0.51 17.44 -8.93
C GLY A 111 0.75 17.89 -8.18
N GLU A 112 0.83 19.16 -7.80
CA GLU A 112 1.96 19.70 -7.04
C GLU A 112 1.89 19.30 -5.57
N PRO A 113 3.04 19.19 -4.89
CA PRO A 113 3.04 18.94 -3.44
C PRO A 113 2.28 20.00 -2.66
N LEU A 114 1.52 19.56 -1.69
CA LEU A 114 0.64 20.40 -0.90
C LEU A 114 1.45 21.43 -0.08
N GLY A 115 1.08 22.71 -0.19
CA GLY A 115 1.76 23.80 0.51
C GLY A 115 2.96 24.39 -0.23
N TRP A 116 3.27 23.91 -1.43
CA TRP A 116 4.26 24.55 -2.30
C TRP A 116 3.65 25.75 -3.00
N GLU A 117 4.21 26.93 -2.77
CA GLU A 117 3.76 28.13 -3.45
C GLU A 117 4.29 28.18 -4.89
N ASN A 118 3.38 28.23 -5.87
CA ASN A 118 3.71 28.26 -7.31
C ASN A 118 4.57 27.08 -7.79
N GLY A 119 4.43 25.90 -7.16
CA GLY A 119 5.20 24.70 -7.49
C GLY A 119 6.69 24.77 -7.03
N GLU A 120 7.05 25.74 -6.22
CA GLU A 120 8.41 25.90 -5.72
C GLU A 120 8.54 25.37 -4.29
N PRO A 121 9.50 24.48 -4.03
CA PRO A 121 9.77 24.02 -2.68
C PRO A 121 10.38 25.16 -1.85
N GLY A 122 9.93 25.28 -0.60
CA GLY A 122 10.65 26.08 0.39
C GLY A 122 12.00 25.43 0.75
N PRO A 123 12.83 26.10 1.55
CA PRO A 123 14.09 25.52 2.02
C PRO A 123 13.80 24.32 2.90
N GLN A 124 14.56 23.24 2.73
CA GLN A 124 14.44 22.04 3.59
C GLN A 124 14.83 22.35 5.04
N GLY A 125 14.17 21.67 5.98
CA GLY A 125 14.52 21.67 7.39
C GLY A 125 13.57 22.45 8.30
N PRO A 126 13.10 23.67 7.95
CA PRO A 126 12.20 24.43 8.83
C PRO A 126 10.87 23.74 9.16
N TYR A 127 10.49 22.76 8.35
CA TYR A 127 9.20 22.06 8.41
C TYR A 127 9.25 20.76 9.23
N TYR A 128 10.44 20.28 9.55
CA TYR A 128 10.61 19.04 10.31
C TYR A 128 9.96 19.13 11.69
N CYS A 129 9.02 18.21 11.97
CA CYS A 129 8.22 18.18 13.21
C CYS A 129 7.51 19.51 13.51
N ALA A 130 7.25 20.33 12.49
CA ALA A 130 6.69 21.66 12.67
C ALA A 130 5.23 21.63 13.11
N VAL A 131 4.80 22.73 13.73
CA VAL A 131 3.42 22.99 14.13
C VAL A 131 2.96 24.34 13.61
N GLY A 132 1.66 24.46 13.38
CA GLY A 132 1.02 25.70 12.93
C GLY A 132 0.81 25.73 11.40
N ALA A 133 -0.28 26.36 10.99
CA ALA A 133 -0.80 26.31 9.61
C ALA A 133 0.19 26.85 8.56
N GLY A 134 1.11 27.73 8.90
CA GLY A 134 2.13 28.24 7.98
C GLY A 134 3.36 27.36 7.83
N ASN A 135 3.49 26.33 8.66
CA ASN A 135 4.69 25.50 8.73
C ASN A 135 4.44 24.03 8.37
N VAL A 136 3.17 23.62 8.31
CA VAL A 136 2.81 22.23 8.04
C VAL A 136 1.54 22.17 7.19
N SER A 137 1.53 21.31 6.18
CA SER A 137 0.36 21.03 5.34
C SER A 137 0.03 19.54 5.39
N GLY A 138 -1.26 19.19 5.40
CA GLY A 138 -1.72 17.79 5.37
C GLY A 138 -1.82 17.09 6.72
N ARG A 139 -1.68 17.77 7.86
CA ARG A 139 -1.76 17.15 9.20
C ARG A 139 -3.05 16.38 9.41
N GLU A 140 -4.18 16.91 9.00
CA GLU A 140 -5.48 16.25 9.19
C GLU A 140 -5.54 14.91 8.46
N VAL A 141 -4.92 14.82 7.28
CA VAL A 141 -4.86 13.58 6.49
C VAL A 141 -3.90 12.59 7.13
N SER A 142 -2.72 13.05 7.58
CA SER A 142 -1.74 12.21 8.28
C SER A 142 -2.32 11.62 9.57
N ASP A 143 -2.99 12.44 10.38
CA ASP A 143 -3.62 12.00 11.63
C ASP A 143 -4.76 10.98 11.33
N ALA A 144 -5.58 11.24 10.31
CA ALA A 144 -6.64 10.31 9.90
C ALA A 144 -6.07 8.98 9.39
N HIS A 145 -4.97 9.01 8.64
CA HIS A 145 -4.25 7.83 8.17
C HIS A 145 -3.70 7.00 9.34
N LEU A 146 -3.03 7.65 10.30
CA LEU A 146 -2.54 6.98 11.50
C LEU A 146 -3.67 6.24 12.24
N LEU A 147 -4.80 6.92 12.48
CA LEU A 147 -5.95 6.32 13.16
C LEU A 147 -6.53 5.15 12.37
N ALA A 148 -6.63 5.27 11.04
CA ALA A 148 -7.12 4.18 10.18
C ALA A 148 -6.19 2.95 10.24
N CYS A 149 -4.88 3.14 10.28
CA CYS A 149 -3.92 2.05 10.44
C CYS A 149 -4.06 1.35 11.81
N LEU A 150 -4.23 2.13 12.89
CA LEU A 150 -4.44 1.57 14.23
C LEU A 150 -5.77 0.81 14.32
N ASP A 151 -6.83 1.29 13.70
CA ASP A 151 -8.12 0.59 13.61
C ASP A 151 -8.03 -0.76 12.87
N LEU A 152 -7.12 -0.85 11.90
CA LEU A 152 -6.80 -2.09 11.18
C LEU A 152 -5.86 -3.03 11.97
N GLY A 153 -5.37 -2.61 13.14
CA GLY A 153 -4.40 -3.37 13.92
C GLY A 153 -2.98 -3.35 13.32
N ILE A 154 -2.67 -2.36 12.47
CA ILE A 154 -1.32 -2.15 11.95
C ILE A 154 -0.52 -1.40 13.02
N GLU A 155 0.60 -1.98 13.42
CA GLU A 155 1.48 -1.42 14.45
C GLU A 155 2.34 -0.29 13.87
N LEU A 156 1.79 0.93 13.82
CA LEU A 156 2.56 2.14 13.55
C LEU A 156 3.11 2.72 14.85
N THR A 157 4.35 3.18 14.84
CA THR A 157 4.98 3.79 16.01
C THR A 157 4.70 5.29 16.11
N GLY A 158 4.32 5.93 15.02
CA GLY A 158 3.98 7.35 15.00
C GLY A 158 3.92 7.95 13.61
N THR A 159 3.79 9.25 13.56
CA THR A 159 3.87 10.05 12.32
C THR A 159 4.46 11.43 12.64
N ASN A 160 5.19 12.01 11.72
CA ASN A 160 5.72 13.36 11.81
C ASN A 160 5.75 14.07 10.46
N ALA A 161 5.74 15.40 10.51
CA ALA A 161 6.05 16.20 9.33
C ALA A 161 7.55 16.15 9.07
N GLU A 162 7.90 16.03 7.80
CA GLU A 162 9.27 15.91 7.32
C GLU A 162 9.88 17.25 6.87
N VAL A 163 11.10 17.19 6.32
CA VAL A 163 11.96 18.36 6.07
C VAL A 163 11.42 19.33 5.01
N ALA A 164 10.49 18.90 4.17
CA ALA A 164 9.79 19.75 3.22
C ALA A 164 8.32 19.93 3.61
N ILE A 165 7.74 21.09 3.28
CA ILE A 165 6.31 21.30 3.52
C ILE A 165 5.47 20.32 2.69
N GLY A 166 4.45 19.72 3.29
CA GLY A 166 3.62 18.68 2.64
C GLY A 166 4.24 17.29 2.61
N GLN A 167 5.47 17.12 3.10
CA GLN A 167 6.13 15.84 3.31
C GLN A 167 5.84 15.29 4.70
N TRP A 168 5.52 14.03 4.77
CA TRP A 168 5.18 13.30 5.98
C TRP A 168 5.86 11.94 6.02
N GLU A 169 5.99 11.40 7.22
CA GLU A 169 6.56 10.09 7.51
C GLU A 169 5.66 9.32 8.48
N TYR A 170 5.66 7.97 8.36
CA TYR A 170 5.10 7.02 9.35
C TYR A 170 5.86 5.71 9.37
#